data_841f1bb4685c8ae8626a033ebc3a615c
#
_entry.id   841f1bb4685c8ae8626a033ebc3a615c
#
_cell.length_a   1.000
_cell.length_b   1.000
_cell.length_c   1.000
_cell.angle_alpha   90.00
_cell.angle_beta   90.00
_cell.angle_gamma   90.00
#
_symmetry.space_group_name_H-M   'P 1'
#
loop_
_entity.id
_entity.type
_entity.pdbx_description
1 polymer ?
#
loop_
_entity_poly.entity_id
_entity_poly.type
_entity_poly.pdbx_seq_one_letter_code
_entity_poly.pdbx_strand_id
1 'polypeptide(L)'
;MRRIQRLVACVMVAGAGALGSAMAAAVPPTIFAAASLEPALDQMAHEGALGTPAPRLVYAASSALARQIENGAPADLFISADERWMDDVARHDAIVPSTRIDLLGNALVLIAPPHSMSKVQIGQGPAPWLEALGREGHLAVALPDSVPAGIYAKQSLTKLGMWQVLQPRMAMTRDVRAALNFVVLGQCPLGIVYRSDAVSEPRVKVLATFPAASHKPIVYPAAIVKGHDDDATRALLAALQAERARGVFRRWGFDVLAH
;
A
#
# COMPACT_ATOMS: atom_id res chain seq x y z
N MET A 1 73.50 -64.15 -1.47
CA MET A 1 72.04 -63.98 -1.24
C MET A 1 71.84 -62.77 -0.41
N ARG A 2 71.48 -61.61 -1.01
CA ARG A 2 71.25 -60.35 -0.30
C ARG A 2 69.79 -59.97 -0.48
N ARG A 3 69.03 -59.88 0.62
CA ARG A 3 67.64 -59.42 0.65
C ARG A 3 67.64 -57.90 0.64
N ILE A 4 66.98 -57.30 -0.32
CA ILE A 4 66.71 -55.84 -0.39
C ILE A 4 65.36 -55.58 0.24
N GLN A 5 65.36 -54.88 1.40
CA GLN A 5 64.15 -54.35 2.01
C GLN A 5 63.81 -53.00 1.37
N ARG A 6 62.60 -52.91 0.76
CA ARG A 6 62.05 -51.63 0.29
C ARG A 6 61.23 -50.99 1.41
N LEU A 7 61.65 -49.85 1.84
CA LEU A 7 60.89 -48.97 2.72
C LEU A 7 59.81 -48.27 1.89
N VAL A 8 58.54 -48.41 2.26
CA VAL A 8 57.42 -47.63 1.72
C VAL A 8 57.17 -46.48 2.68
N ALA A 9 57.45 -45.26 2.25
CA ALA A 9 57.10 -44.05 2.99
C ALA A 9 55.65 -43.66 2.71
N CYS A 10 54.79 -43.77 3.71
CA CYS A 10 53.42 -43.24 3.67
C CYS A 10 53.47 -41.74 3.91
N VAL A 11 53.19 -40.94 2.88
CA VAL A 11 52.94 -39.48 3.01
C VAL A 11 51.47 -39.28 3.34
N MET A 12 51.18 -38.93 4.59
CA MET A 12 49.86 -38.44 4.97
C MET A 12 49.70 -36.97 4.59
N VAL A 13 48.90 -36.69 3.57
CA VAL A 13 48.48 -35.35 3.21
C VAL A 13 47.28 -34.98 4.13
N ALA A 14 47.52 -34.14 5.11
CA ALA A 14 46.46 -33.52 5.92
C ALA A 14 45.72 -32.47 5.09
N GLY A 15 44.59 -32.84 4.49
CA GLY A 15 43.70 -31.88 3.83
C GLY A 15 42.97 -31.06 4.88
N ALA A 16 43.35 -29.80 5.08
CA ALA A 16 42.57 -28.83 5.83
C ALA A 16 41.33 -28.46 5.01
N GLY A 17 40.22 -29.12 5.29
CA GLY A 17 38.90 -28.73 4.75
C GLY A 17 38.47 -27.38 5.33
N ALA A 18 38.59 -26.32 4.55
CA ALA A 18 37.90 -25.06 4.85
C ALA A 18 36.39 -25.28 4.74
N LEU A 19 35.74 -25.44 5.87
CA LEU A 19 34.28 -25.35 5.98
C LEU A 19 33.89 -23.89 5.73
N GLY A 20 33.70 -23.55 4.45
CA GLY A 20 33.05 -22.30 4.07
C GLY A 20 31.59 -22.36 4.57
N SER A 21 31.30 -21.61 5.64
CA SER A 21 29.91 -21.36 6.05
C SER A 21 29.22 -20.68 4.87
N ALA A 22 28.43 -21.43 4.12
CA ALA A 22 27.49 -20.87 3.16
C ALA A 22 26.52 -20.00 3.98
N MET A 23 26.70 -18.69 3.95
CA MET A 23 25.68 -17.76 4.44
C MET A 23 24.42 -18.04 3.62
N ALA A 24 23.44 -18.66 4.25
CA ALA A 24 22.11 -18.76 3.67
C ALA A 24 21.68 -17.34 3.31
N ALA A 25 21.39 -17.10 2.02
CA ALA A 25 20.88 -15.81 1.58
C ALA A 25 19.58 -15.55 2.37
N ALA A 26 19.58 -14.48 3.15
CA ALA A 26 18.41 -14.08 3.92
C ALA A 26 17.24 -13.89 2.96
N VAL A 27 16.11 -14.53 3.25
CA VAL A 27 14.88 -14.33 2.48
C VAL A 27 14.42 -12.90 2.70
N PRO A 28 14.23 -12.10 1.64
CA PRO A 28 13.81 -10.72 1.81
C PRO A 28 12.42 -10.65 2.46
N PRO A 29 12.19 -9.73 3.41
CA PRO A 29 10.90 -9.58 4.05
C PRO A 29 9.82 -9.16 3.04
N THR A 30 8.56 -9.50 3.34
CA THR A 30 7.40 -9.23 2.50
C THR A 30 6.53 -8.13 3.12
N ILE A 31 6.30 -7.03 2.39
CA ILE A 31 5.36 -5.98 2.79
C ILE A 31 4.01 -6.24 2.12
N PHE A 32 2.96 -6.37 2.92
CA PHE A 32 1.58 -6.26 2.47
C PHE A 32 1.14 -4.81 2.62
N ALA A 33 0.96 -4.09 1.50
CA ALA A 33 0.68 -2.67 1.49
C ALA A 33 -0.60 -2.32 0.74
N ALA A 34 -1.35 -1.34 1.26
CA ALA A 34 -2.49 -0.78 0.57
C ALA A 34 -2.10 -0.35 -0.86
N ALA A 35 -2.96 -0.65 -1.85
CA ALA A 35 -2.69 -0.45 -3.27
C ALA A 35 -2.26 0.98 -3.65
N SER A 36 -2.72 2.00 -2.92
CA SER A 36 -2.32 3.41 -3.11
C SER A 36 -0.85 3.70 -2.81
N LEU A 37 -0.15 2.79 -2.11
CA LEU A 37 1.28 2.92 -1.78
C LEU A 37 2.21 2.41 -2.89
N GLU A 38 1.68 1.68 -3.89
CA GLU A 38 2.46 1.04 -4.95
C GLU A 38 3.52 1.96 -5.56
N PRO A 39 3.21 3.17 -6.09
CA PRO A 39 4.22 3.99 -6.76
C PRO A 39 5.35 4.45 -5.82
N ALA A 40 5.03 4.74 -4.56
CA ALA A 40 6.01 5.21 -3.59
C ALA A 40 6.93 4.09 -3.11
N LEU A 41 6.37 2.92 -2.80
CA LEU A 41 7.15 1.78 -2.33
C LEU A 41 8.00 1.16 -3.45
N ASP A 42 7.48 1.10 -4.68
CA ASP A 42 8.25 0.64 -5.85
C ASP A 42 9.45 1.55 -6.12
N GLN A 43 9.27 2.88 -6.05
CA GLN A 43 10.37 3.82 -6.17
C GLN A 43 11.42 3.58 -5.07
N MET A 44 10.99 3.44 -3.81
CA MET A 44 11.89 3.21 -2.68
C MET A 44 12.66 1.88 -2.81
N ALA A 45 11.99 0.82 -3.27
CA ALA A 45 12.62 -0.47 -3.50
C ALA A 45 13.67 -0.37 -4.63
N HIS A 46 13.32 0.28 -5.74
CA HIS A 46 14.24 0.52 -6.86
C HIS A 46 15.48 1.35 -6.46
N GLU A 47 15.28 2.35 -5.60
CA GLU A 47 16.36 3.20 -5.08
C GLU A 47 17.17 2.56 -3.93
N GLY A 48 16.82 1.34 -3.50
CA GLY A 48 17.45 0.67 -2.34
C GLY A 48 17.17 1.35 -1.00
N ALA A 49 16.11 2.16 -0.90
CA ALA A 49 15.75 2.88 0.32
C ALA A 49 15.08 1.97 1.37
N LEU A 50 14.64 0.78 0.98
CA LEU A 50 14.01 -0.22 1.86
C LEU A 50 14.96 -1.35 2.28
N GLY A 51 16.27 -1.18 2.03
CA GLY A 51 17.30 -2.17 2.36
C GLY A 51 17.72 -3.03 1.16
N THR A 52 18.70 -3.91 1.42
CA THR A 52 19.25 -4.84 0.42
C THR A 52 19.44 -6.21 1.07
N PRO A 53 18.79 -7.28 0.54
CA PRO A 53 17.94 -7.30 -0.64
C PRO A 53 16.62 -6.50 -0.44
N ALA A 54 16.06 -5.97 -1.52
CA ALA A 54 14.79 -5.26 -1.48
C ALA A 54 13.66 -6.17 -1.00
N PRO A 55 12.69 -5.67 -0.21
CA PRO A 55 11.54 -6.45 0.23
C PRO A 55 10.66 -6.89 -0.95
N ARG A 56 9.91 -7.96 -0.75
CA ARG A 56 8.81 -8.34 -1.65
C ARG A 56 7.62 -7.43 -1.35
N LEU A 57 7.02 -6.86 -2.39
CA LEU A 57 5.90 -5.94 -2.27
C LEU A 57 4.62 -6.60 -2.80
N VAL A 58 3.57 -6.62 -2.00
CA VAL A 58 2.26 -7.17 -2.34
C VAL A 58 1.22 -6.09 -2.12
N TYR A 59 0.51 -5.73 -3.18
CA TYR A 59 -0.47 -4.64 -3.17
C TYR A 59 -1.88 -5.14 -3.39
N ALA A 60 -2.79 -4.72 -2.53
CA ALA A 60 -4.22 -4.92 -2.67
C ALA A 60 -5.00 -3.93 -1.78
N ALA A 61 -6.33 -4.02 -1.76
CA ALA A 61 -7.11 -3.34 -0.74
C ALA A 61 -6.72 -3.82 0.66
N SER A 62 -6.62 -2.91 1.62
CA SER A 62 -6.26 -3.25 3.01
C SER A 62 -7.17 -4.33 3.60
N SER A 63 -8.45 -4.33 3.24
CA SER A 63 -9.42 -5.36 3.63
C SER A 63 -9.06 -6.76 3.13
N ALA A 64 -8.52 -6.86 1.91
CA ALA A 64 -8.11 -8.15 1.34
C ALA A 64 -6.81 -8.65 2.00
N LEU A 65 -5.85 -7.73 2.21
CA LEU A 65 -4.57 -8.04 2.86
C LEU A 65 -4.76 -8.44 4.33
N ALA A 66 -5.63 -7.73 5.07
CA ALA A 66 -5.98 -8.06 6.45
C ALA A 66 -6.50 -9.49 6.56
N ARG A 67 -7.47 -9.87 5.72
CA ARG A 67 -8.00 -11.24 5.69
C ARG A 67 -6.96 -12.29 5.32
N GLN A 68 -6.02 -11.96 4.40
CA GLN A 68 -4.92 -12.87 4.06
C GLN A 68 -4.00 -13.09 5.27
N ILE A 69 -3.66 -12.03 6.00
CA ILE A 69 -2.85 -12.12 7.23
C ILE A 69 -3.55 -12.96 8.29
N GLU A 70 -4.84 -12.72 8.53
CA GLU A 70 -5.67 -13.50 9.46
C GLU A 70 -5.72 -15.00 9.11
N ASN A 71 -5.62 -15.32 7.80
CA ASN A 71 -5.56 -16.69 7.30
C ASN A 71 -4.12 -17.23 7.15
N GLY A 72 -3.13 -16.57 7.77
CA GLY A 72 -1.76 -17.06 7.85
C GLY A 72 -0.91 -16.80 6.60
N ALA A 73 -1.26 -15.82 5.75
CA ALA A 73 -0.39 -15.45 4.64
C ALA A 73 0.96 -14.91 5.15
N PRO A 74 2.08 -15.25 4.47
CA PRO A 74 3.43 -14.92 4.92
C PRO A 74 3.79 -13.46 4.64
N ALA A 75 3.20 -12.54 5.41
CA ALA A 75 3.54 -11.13 5.43
C ALA A 75 4.41 -10.84 6.65
N ASP A 76 5.46 -10.05 6.46
CA ASP A 76 6.32 -9.60 7.56
C ASP A 76 5.86 -8.24 8.10
N LEU A 77 5.43 -7.36 7.20
CA LEU A 77 4.94 -6.01 7.54
C LEU A 77 3.60 -5.75 6.84
N PHE A 78 2.65 -5.17 7.58
CA PHE A 78 1.36 -4.73 7.05
C PHE A 78 1.24 -3.21 7.11
N ILE A 79 0.84 -2.58 5.98
CA ILE A 79 0.54 -1.14 5.88
C ILE A 79 -0.87 -0.98 5.35
N SER A 80 -1.79 -0.59 6.22
CA SER A 80 -3.20 -0.36 5.89
C SER A 80 -3.44 1.09 5.46
N ALA A 81 -4.45 1.34 4.63
CA ALA A 81 -4.93 2.69 4.28
C ALA A 81 -6.06 3.19 5.20
N ASP A 82 -6.35 2.47 6.26
CA ASP A 82 -7.21 2.92 7.36
C ASP A 82 -6.88 2.19 8.66
N GLU A 83 -7.31 2.77 9.76
CA GLU A 83 -7.14 2.19 11.10
C GLU A 83 -8.02 0.96 11.30
N ARG A 84 -9.22 0.90 10.66
CA ARG A 84 -10.20 -0.19 10.84
C ARG A 84 -9.59 -1.55 10.56
N TRP A 85 -8.88 -1.71 9.44
CA TRP A 85 -8.29 -2.99 9.05
C TRP A 85 -7.03 -3.32 9.84
N MET A 86 -6.29 -2.32 10.30
CA MET A 86 -5.20 -2.53 11.27
C MET A 86 -5.75 -2.96 12.64
N ASP A 87 -6.85 -2.37 13.10
CA ASP A 87 -7.54 -2.77 14.34
C ASP A 87 -8.11 -4.18 14.21
N ASP A 88 -8.55 -4.58 13.01
CA ASP A 88 -9.09 -5.90 12.74
C ASP A 88 -8.03 -6.98 12.92
N VAL A 89 -6.88 -6.85 12.24
CA VAL A 89 -5.76 -7.79 12.41
C VAL A 89 -5.20 -7.77 13.84
N ALA A 90 -5.24 -6.61 14.53
CA ALA A 90 -4.84 -6.51 15.93
C ALA A 90 -5.78 -7.32 16.85
N ARG A 91 -7.10 -7.25 16.64
CA ARG A 91 -8.10 -8.04 17.39
C ARG A 91 -7.95 -9.54 17.19
N HIS A 92 -7.47 -9.95 16.01
CA HIS A 92 -7.14 -11.36 15.70
C HIS A 92 -5.74 -11.78 16.17
N ASP A 93 -5.08 -10.94 16.99
CA ASP A 93 -3.73 -11.20 17.50
C ASP A 93 -2.69 -11.50 16.40
N ALA A 94 -2.86 -10.85 15.23
CA ALA A 94 -2.07 -11.11 14.02
C ALA A 94 -0.94 -10.09 13.79
N ILE A 95 -0.75 -9.11 14.68
CA ILE A 95 0.35 -8.15 14.64
C ILE A 95 1.07 -8.08 15.98
N VAL A 96 2.26 -7.47 16.00
CA VAL A 96 2.99 -7.09 17.21
C VAL A 96 2.57 -5.67 17.62
N PRO A 97 1.71 -5.48 18.64
CA PRO A 97 1.09 -4.19 18.92
C PRO A 97 2.07 -3.06 19.21
N SER A 98 3.21 -3.37 19.84
CA SER A 98 4.26 -2.40 20.19
C SER A 98 5.00 -1.83 18.96
N THR A 99 4.80 -2.41 17.78
CA THR A 99 5.41 -1.96 16.52
C THR A 99 4.47 -1.10 15.68
N ARG A 100 3.20 -0.98 16.10
CA ARG A 100 2.21 -0.19 15.36
C ARG A 100 2.56 1.30 15.43
N ILE A 101 2.59 1.92 14.26
CA ILE A 101 2.82 3.35 14.08
C ILE A 101 1.82 3.92 13.07
N ASP A 102 1.48 5.19 13.18
CA ASP A 102 0.68 5.92 12.21
C ASP A 102 1.61 6.60 11.19
N LEU A 103 1.96 5.89 10.12
CA LEU A 103 3.03 6.25 9.20
C LEU A 103 2.70 7.49 8.34
N LEU A 104 1.50 7.51 7.73
CA LEU A 104 1.11 8.52 6.73
C LEU A 104 -0.33 8.98 6.91
N GLY A 105 -0.59 10.19 6.41
CA GLY A 105 -1.92 10.70 6.11
C GLY A 105 -2.16 10.87 4.61
N ASN A 106 -3.40 11.14 4.22
CA ASN A 106 -3.78 11.39 2.83
C ASN A 106 -5.03 12.29 2.75
N ALA A 107 -5.41 12.67 1.53
CA ALA A 107 -6.67 13.36 1.26
C ALA A 107 -7.48 12.60 0.21
N LEU A 108 -8.82 12.70 0.30
CA LEU A 108 -9.73 12.18 -0.70
C LEU A 108 -9.97 13.23 -1.77
N VAL A 109 -9.93 12.84 -3.05
CA VAL A 109 -10.10 13.74 -4.19
C VAL A 109 -11.10 13.20 -5.20
N LEU A 110 -11.79 14.12 -5.88
CA LEU A 110 -12.58 13.85 -7.07
C LEU A 110 -11.70 14.06 -8.29
N ILE A 111 -11.63 13.06 -9.15
CA ILE A 111 -10.86 13.09 -10.40
C ILE A 111 -11.74 12.95 -11.64
N ALA A 112 -11.20 13.41 -12.75
CA ALA A 112 -11.76 13.22 -14.10
C ALA A 112 -10.63 13.00 -15.12
N PRO A 113 -10.93 12.53 -16.35
CA PRO A 113 -9.96 12.52 -17.45
C PRO A 113 -9.38 13.92 -17.72
N PRO A 114 -8.16 14.05 -18.25
CA PRO A 114 -7.43 15.33 -18.33
C PRO A 114 -8.16 16.38 -19.17
N HIS A 115 -8.88 15.94 -20.22
CA HIS A 115 -9.63 16.84 -21.11
C HIS A 115 -11.10 17.06 -20.70
N SER A 116 -11.54 16.53 -19.57
CA SER A 116 -12.90 16.74 -19.07
C SER A 116 -13.19 18.23 -18.91
N MET A 117 -14.34 18.69 -19.38
CA MET A 117 -14.82 20.08 -19.18
C MET A 117 -15.64 20.24 -17.91
N SER A 118 -15.76 19.19 -17.12
CA SER A 118 -16.52 19.20 -15.87
C SER A 118 -15.96 20.24 -14.88
N LYS A 119 -16.84 21.00 -14.25
CA LYS A 119 -16.56 22.00 -13.22
C LYS A 119 -17.17 21.62 -11.88
N VAL A 120 -17.32 20.33 -11.62
CA VAL A 120 -17.88 19.83 -10.34
C VAL A 120 -17.05 20.33 -9.17
N GLN A 121 -17.74 20.89 -8.17
CA GLN A 121 -17.17 21.30 -6.89
C GLN A 121 -17.87 20.55 -5.75
N ILE A 122 -17.16 20.35 -4.66
CA ILE A 122 -17.74 19.78 -3.45
C ILE A 122 -18.65 20.82 -2.77
N GLY A 123 -19.85 20.39 -2.33
CA GLY A 123 -20.81 21.26 -1.64
C GLY A 123 -21.87 21.91 -2.52
N GLN A 124 -21.82 21.74 -3.82
CA GLN A 124 -22.85 22.24 -4.76
C GLN A 124 -24.07 21.29 -4.92
N GLY A 125 -24.16 20.25 -4.10
CA GLY A 125 -25.18 19.23 -4.24
C GLY A 125 -24.93 18.28 -5.41
N PRO A 126 -25.86 17.34 -5.70
CA PRO A 126 -25.63 16.26 -6.65
C PRO A 126 -25.82 16.66 -8.13
N ALA A 127 -26.54 17.75 -8.45
CA ALA A 127 -26.89 18.09 -9.82
C ALA A 127 -25.68 18.25 -10.77
N PRO A 128 -24.61 18.99 -10.41
CA PRO A 128 -23.41 19.09 -11.27
C PRO A 128 -22.69 17.75 -11.47
N TRP A 129 -22.80 16.85 -10.48
CA TRP A 129 -22.22 15.49 -10.61
C TRP A 129 -23.00 14.64 -11.61
N LEU A 130 -24.34 14.68 -11.51
CA LEU A 130 -25.20 13.95 -12.45
C LEU A 130 -25.04 14.48 -13.89
N GLU A 131 -24.89 15.79 -14.06
CA GLU A 131 -24.57 16.40 -15.34
C GLU A 131 -23.24 15.90 -15.89
N ALA A 132 -22.18 15.89 -15.06
CA ALA A 132 -20.85 15.40 -15.45
C ALA A 132 -20.84 13.89 -15.75
N LEU A 133 -21.66 13.10 -15.07
CA LEU A 133 -21.86 11.67 -15.36
C LEU A 133 -22.65 11.45 -16.65
N GLY A 134 -23.48 12.41 -17.09
CA GLY A 134 -24.37 12.24 -18.23
C GLY A 134 -25.44 11.14 -17.96
N ARG A 135 -26.05 10.64 -19.03
CA ARG A 135 -27.19 9.69 -18.90
C ARG A 135 -26.75 8.31 -18.39
N GLU A 136 -25.63 7.79 -18.85
CA GLU A 136 -25.20 6.39 -18.61
C GLU A 136 -23.84 6.27 -17.89
N GLY A 137 -23.11 7.38 -17.69
CA GLY A 137 -21.83 7.37 -17.02
C GLY A 137 -21.93 7.04 -15.54
N HIS A 138 -20.86 6.47 -15.01
CA HIS A 138 -20.77 6.05 -13.62
C HIS A 138 -19.64 6.76 -12.90
N LEU A 139 -19.76 6.90 -11.60
CA LEU A 139 -18.71 7.38 -10.68
C LEU A 139 -17.86 6.19 -10.24
N ALA A 140 -16.58 6.16 -10.60
CA ALA A 140 -15.66 5.12 -10.14
C ALA A 140 -15.36 5.31 -8.64
N VAL A 141 -15.64 4.29 -7.82
CA VAL A 141 -15.41 4.30 -6.38
C VAL A 141 -14.98 2.90 -5.95
N ALA A 142 -14.02 2.79 -5.06
CA ALA A 142 -13.71 1.50 -4.44
C ALA A 142 -14.90 1.00 -3.60
N LEU A 143 -15.01 -0.32 -3.36
CA LEU A 143 -16.12 -0.92 -2.60
C LEU A 143 -16.36 -0.20 -1.27
N PRO A 144 -17.52 0.43 -1.06
CA PRO A 144 -17.75 1.39 0.03
C PRO A 144 -17.91 0.76 1.42
N ASP A 145 -18.10 -0.55 1.49
CA ASP A 145 -18.31 -1.25 2.76
C ASP A 145 -17.04 -1.94 3.28
N SER A 146 -16.03 -2.10 2.41
CA SER A 146 -14.82 -2.84 2.78
C SER A 146 -13.51 -2.16 2.40
N VAL A 147 -13.42 -1.50 1.26
CA VAL A 147 -12.16 -0.89 0.79
C VAL A 147 -11.99 0.49 1.42
N PRO A 148 -10.85 0.83 2.03
CA PRO A 148 -10.64 2.09 2.73
C PRO A 148 -11.07 3.34 1.96
N ALA A 149 -10.60 3.52 0.72
CA ALA A 149 -11.00 4.66 -0.12
C ALA A 149 -12.53 4.73 -0.35
N GLY A 150 -13.18 3.59 -0.50
CA GLY A 150 -14.63 3.51 -0.63
C GLY A 150 -15.36 3.83 0.67
N ILE A 151 -14.83 3.40 1.82
CA ILE A 151 -15.37 3.73 3.14
C ILE A 151 -15.34 5.25 3.36
N TYR A 152 -14.21 5.90 3.07
CA TYR A 152 -14.08 7.36 3.19
C TYR A 152 -14.97 8.10 2.18
N ALA A 153 -15.08 7.60 0.94
CA ALA A 153 -15.99 8.14 -0.07
C ALA A 153 -17.45 8.07 0.41
N LYS A 154 -17.88 6.93 0.95
CA LYS A 154 -19.23 6.77 1.52
C LYS A 154 -19.49 7.73 2.67
N GLN A 155 -18.53 7.86 3.61
CA GLN A 155 -18.64 8.81 4.73
C GLN A 155 -18.80 10.24 4.22
N SER A 156 -17.93 10.67 3.28
CA SER A 156 -17.98 12.02 2.70
C SER A 156 -19.28 12.28 1.98
N LEU A 157 -19.69 11.40 1.09
CA LEU A 157 -20.93 11.58 0.32
C LEU A 157 -22.17 11.54 1.20
N THR A 158 -22.17 10.73 2.27
CA THR A 158 -23.26 10.68 3.25
C THR A 158 -23.35 12.01 4.01
N LYS A 159 -22.21 12.53 4.52
CA LYS A 159 -22.18 13.80 5.25
C LYS A 159 -22.58 14.99 4.38
N LEU A 160 -22.26 14.92 3.09
CA LEU A 160 -22.64 15.93 2.10
C LEU A 160 -24.08 15.76 1.56
N GLY A 161 -24.84 14.77 2.03
CA GLY A 161 -26.22 14.52 1.58
C GLY A 161 -26.32 13.96 0.15
N MET A 162 -25.23 13.43 -0.40
CA MET A 162 -25.15 13.02 -1.82
C MET A 162 -25.16 11.51 -2.03
N TRP A 163 -24.98 10.73 -0.97
CA TRP A 163 -24.81 9.26 -1.07
C TRP A 163 -26.00 8.58 -1.79
N GLN A 164 -27.23 8.86 -1.35
CA GLN A 164 -28.43 8.21 -1.89
C GLN A 164 -28.64 8.47 -3.39
N VAL A 165 -28.26 9.65 -3.84
CA VAL A 165 -28.41 10.06 -5.26
C VAL A 165 -27.31 9.46 -6.13
N LEU A 166 -26.09 9.37 -5.62
CA LEU A 166 -24.92 8.92 -6.41
C LEU A 166 -24.69 7.40 -6.33
N GLN A 167 -25.13 6.73 -5.25
CA GLN A 167 -24.93 5.29 -5.08
C GLN A 167 -25.41 4.45 -6.27
N PRO A 168 -26.60 4.68 -6.86
CA PRO A 168 -27.07 3.90 -8.02
C PRO A 168 -26.23 4.12 -9.28
N ARG A 169 -25.41 5.16 -9.29
CA ARG A 169 -24.55 5.56 -10.40
C ARG A 169 -23.07 5.27 -10.16
N MET A 170 -22.74 4.33 -9.25
CA MET A 170 -21.36 3.98 -8.94
C MET A 170 -20.91 2.73 -9.69
N ALA A 171 -19.71 2.81 -10.26
CA ALA A 171 -18.91 1.66 -10.67
C ALA A 171 -17.97 1.30 -9.52
N MET A 172 -18.35 0.26 -8.78
CA MET A 172 -17.62 -0.17 -7.59
C MET A 172 -16.44 -1.08 -7.96
N THR A 173 -15.26 -0.82 -7.40
CA THR A 173 -14.03 -1.54 -7.72
C THR A 173 -13.42 -2.23 -6.50
N ARG A 174 -12.59 -3.25 -6.76
CA ARG A 174 -11.95 -4.06 -5.72
C ARG A 174 -10.89 -3.30 -4.88
N ASP A 175 -10.32 -2.23 -5.42
CA ASP A 175 -9.34 -1.35 -4.76
C ASP A 175 -9.35 0.05 -5.41
N VAL A 176 -8.61 1.01 -4.84
CA VAL A 176 -8.60 2.41 -5.31
C VAL A 176 -7.86 2.57 -6.64
N ARG A 177 -6.85 1.76 -6.91
CA ARG A 177 -6.11 1.80 -8.19
C ARG A 177 -6.99 1.35 -9.35
N ALA A 178 -7.87 0.38 -9.13
CA ALA A 178 -8.88 -0.02 -10.11
C ALA A 178 -9.89 1.12 -10.37
N ALA A 179 -10.29 1.89 -9.34
CA ALA A 179 -11.13 3.07 -9.54
C ALA A 179 -10.43 4.17 -10.35
N LEU A 180 -9.16 4.44 -10.06
CA LEU A 180 -8.31 5.33 -10.85
C LEU A 180 -8.28 4.90 -12.33
N ASN A 181 -8.01 3.62 -12.58
CA ASN A 181 -7.89 3.07 -13.93
C ASN A 181 -9.19 3.19 -14.74
N PHE A 182 -10.37 3.09 -14.12
CA PHE A 182 -11.64 3.31 -14.82
C PHE A 182 -11.74 4.74 -15.38
N VAL A 183 -11.20 5.73 -14.65
CA VAL A 183 -11.14 7.12 -15.14
C VAL A 183 -10.06 7.29 -16.21
N VAL A 184 -8.88 6.74 -16.00
CA VAL A 184 -7.74 6.77 -16.96
C VAL A 184 -8.13 6.20 -18.32
N LEU A 185 -8.90 5.11 -18.34
CA LEU A 185 -9.35 4.42 -19.54
C LEU A 185 -10.63 5.03 -20.14
N GLY A 186 -11.15 6.13 -19.54
CA GLY A 186 -12.37 6.78 -20.00
C GLY A 186 -13.66 5.97 -19.78
N GLN A 187 -13.60 4.90 -18.99
CA GLN A 187 -14.77 4.07 -18.64
C GLN A 187 -15.70 4.78 -17.65
N CYS A 188 -15.15 5.67 -16.85
CA CYS A 188 -15.91 6.52 -15.93
C CYS A 188 -15.50 7.99 -16.14
N PRO A 189 -16.46 8.92 -16.26
CA PRO A 189 -16.18 10.34 -16.39
C PRO A 189 -15.70 10.99 -15.09
N LEU A 190 -15.97 10.37 -13.96
CA LEU A 190 -15.57 10.82 -12.62
C LEU A 190 -15.09 9.64 -11.78
N GLY A 191 -14.20 9.91 -10.82
CA GLY A 191 -13.76 8.93 -9.83
C GLY A 191 -13.41 9.57 -8.50
N ILE A 192 -13.55 8.81 -7.41
CA ILE A 192 -13.11 9.21 -6.08
C ILE A 192 -11.93 8.33 -5.68
N VAL A 193 -10.77 8.96 -5.47
CA VAL A 193 -9.49 8.30 -5.16
C VAL A 193 -8.73 9.12 -4.10
N TYR A 194 -7.57 8.66 -3.68
CA TYR A 194 -6.70 9.46 -2.85
C TYR A 194 -5.90 10.48 -3.66
N ARG A 195 -5.44 11.55 -2.99
CA ARG A 195 -4.52 12.54 -3.58
C ARG A 195 -3.25 11.87 -4.12
N SER A 196 -2.70 10.91 -3.40
CA SER A 196 -1.53 10.15 -3.83
C SER A 196 -1.75 9.38 -5.14
N ASP A 197 -2.94 8.81 -5.35
CA ASP A 197 -3.29 8.14 -6.61
C ASP A 197 -3.32 9.14 -7.77
N ALA A 198 -3.92 10.31 -7.55
CA ALA A 198 -3.99 11.36 -8.57
C ALA A 198 -2.60 11.94 -8.91
N VAL A 199 -1.72 12.09 -7.92
CA VAL A 199 -0.32 12.53 -8.13
C VAL A 199 0.47 11.51 -8.96
N SER A 200 0.20 10.22 -8.77
CA SER A 200 0.89 9.15 -9.49
C SER A 200 0.44 8.97 -10.95
N GLU A 201 -0.63 9.64 -11.38
CA GLU A 201 -1.24 9.38 -12.70
C GLU A 201 -1.56 10.70 -13.45
N PRO A 202 -0.66 11.16 -14.34
CA PRO A 202 -0.84 12.42 -15.04
C PRO A 202 -2.00 12.42 -16.07
N ARG A 203 -2.57 11.25 -16.38
CA ARG A 203 -3.73 11.11 -17.26
C ARG A 203 -5.07 11.36 -16.57
N VAL A 204 -5.05 11.85 -15.33
CA VAL A 204 -6.24 12.36 -14.65
C VAL A 204 -5.98 13.77 -14.14
N LYS A 205 -7.06 14.52 -13.91
CA LYS A 205 -6.98 15.79 -13.20
C LYS A 205 -7.85 15.77 -11.96
N VAL A 206 -7.38 16.43 -10.91
CA VAL A 206 -8.16 16.68 -9.70
C VAL A 206 -9.14 17.81 -9.97
N LEU A 207 -10.43 17.56 -9.78
CA LEU A 207 -11.48 18.55 -9.87
C LEU A 207 -11.69 19.25 -8.52
N ALA A 208 -11.66 18.47 -7.42
CA ALA A 208 -11.87 18.98 -6.09
C ALA A 208 -11.26 18.05 -5.03
N THR A 209 -10.91 18.61 -3.87
CA THR A 209 -10.54 17.86 -2.67
C THR A 209 -11.72 17.82 -1.71
N PHE A 210 -12.03 16.66 -1.16
CA PHE A 210 -13.08 16.54 -0.15
C PHE A 210 -12.67 17.23 1.15
N PRO A 211 -13.61 17.94 1.82
CA PRO A 211 -13.31 18.54 3.13
C PRO A 211 -12.87 17.46 4.13
N ALA A 212 -11.79 17.70 4.85
CA ALA A 212 -11.30 16.77 5.87
C ALA A 212 -12.36 16.42 6.93
N ALA A 213 -13.26 17.40 7.22
CA ALA A 213 -14.37 17.20 8.13
C ALA A 213 -15.49 16.30 7.55
N SER A 214 -15.45 15.92 6.27
CA SER A 214 -16.50 15.08 5.64
C SER A 214 -16.34 13.59 5.90
N HIS A 215 -15.17 13.15 6.35
CA HIS A 215 -14.84 11.76 6.66
C HIS A 215 -13.91 11.68 7.89
N LYS A 216 -13.68 10.50 8.42
CA LYS A 216 -12.63 10.30 9.43
C LYS A 216 -11.25 10.65 8.86
N PRO A 217 -10.27 11.03 9.68
CA PRO A 217 -8.89 11.21 9.23
C PRO A 217 -8.41 9.98 8.45
N ILE A 218 -7.76 10.21 7.32
CA ILE A 218 -7.16 9.13 6.53
C ILE A 218 -5.77 8.90 7.09
N VAL A 219 -5.60 7.78 7.79
CA VAL A 219 -4.35 7.36 8.42
C VAL A 219 -3.92 6.03 7.81
N TYR A 220 -2.61 5.91 7.57
CA TYR A 220 -1.97 4.68 7.13
C TYR A 220 -1.14 4.11 8.28
N PRO A 221 -1.72 3.26 9.12
CA PRO A 221 -0.96 2.56 10.13
C PRO A 221 -0.10 1.46 9.50
N ALA A 222 1.09 1.26 10.08
CA ALA A 222 2.00 0.17 9.77
C ALA A 222 2.29 -0.64 11.04
N ALA A 223 2.43 -1.96 10.91
CA ALA A 223 2.79 -2.85 12.01
C ALA A 223 3.48 -4.12 11.51
N ILE A 224 4.36 -4.69 12.33
CA ILE A 224 4.97 -5.99 12.09
C ILE A 224 3.92 -7.09 12.35
N VAL A 225 3.85 -8.05 11.44
CA VAL A 225 2.97 -9.22 11.56
C VAL A 225 3.53 -10.16 12.64
N LYS A 226 2.65 -10.74 13.44
CA LYS A 226 3.04 -11.66 14.52
C LYS A 226 3.82 -12.85 14.00
N GLY A 227 4.93 -13.18 14.68
CA GLY A 227 5.85 -14.23 14.24
C GLY A 227 6.98 -13.78 13.33
N HIS A 228 6.95 -12.51 12.87
CA HIS A 228 7.93 -11.92 11.95
C HIS A 228 8.69 -10.73 12.57
N ASP A 229 8.74 -10.66 13.91
CA ASP A 229 9.43 -9.60 14.65
C ASP A 229 10.92 -9.93 14.81
N ASP A 230 11.66 -9.75 13.75
CA ASP A 230 13.11 -9.94 13.67
C ASP A 230 13.83 -8.63 13.29
N ASP A 231 15.16 -8.67 13.33
CA ASP A 231 15.99 -7.51 13.05
C ASP A 231 15.79 -6.96 11.64
N ALA A 232 15.55 -7.82 10.64
CA ALA A 232 15.36 -7.41 9.24
C ALA A 232 14.04 -6.67 9.08
N THR A 233 12.95 -7.18 9.66
CA THR A 233 11.63 -6.55 9.61
C THR A 233 11.59 -5.26 10.43
N ARG A 234 12.27 -5.21 11.58
CA ARG A 234 12.44 -3.97 12.37
C ARG A 234 13.24 -2.92 11.61
N ALA A 235 14.33 -3.31 10.93
CA ALA A 235 15.11 -2.41 10.10
C ALA A 235 14.28 -1.86 8.93
N LEU A 236 13.42 -2.69 8.32
CA LEU A 236 12.50 -2.28 7.26
C LEU A 236 11.47 -1.27 7.77
N LEU A 237 10.85 -1.50 8.93
CA LEU A 237 9.92 -0.55 9.55
C LEU A 237 10.62 0.78 9.88
N ALA A 238 11.86 0.74 10.35
CA ALA A 238 12.67 1.94 10.59
C ALA A 238 13.02 2.66 9.27
N ALA A 239 13.34 1.94 8.20
CA ALA A 239 13.62 2.50 6.89
C ALA A 239 12.43 3.29 6.31
N LEU A 240 11.20 2.81 6.52
CA LEU A 240 9.97 3.52 6.12
C LEU A 240 9.79 4.85 6.87
N GLN A 241 10.36 5.00 8.05
CA GLN A 241 10.31 6.23 8.87
C GLN A 241 11.49 7.17 8.62
N ALA A 242 12.52 6.72 7.91
CA ALA A 242 13.72 7.52 7.63
C ALA A 242 13.40 8.72 6.71
N GLU A 243 14.17 9.81 6.82
CA GLU A 243 13.93 11.04 6.05
C GLU A 243 13.94 10.81 4.54
N ARG A 244 14.71 9.85 4.04
CA ARG A 244 14.71 9.45 2.63
C ARG A 244 13.33 8.94 2.19
N ALA A 245 12.72 8.04 2.97
CA ALA A 245 11.38 7.50 2.70
C ALA A 245 10.31 8.60 2.86
N ARG A 246 10.41 9.43 3.91
CA ARG A 246 9.52 10.58 4.13
C ARG A 246 9.53 11.53 2.93
N GLY A 247 10.71 11.81 2.35
CA GLY A 247 10.85 12.61 1.13
C GLY A 247 10.14 11.98 -0.07
N VAL A 248 10.21 10.65 -0.24
CA VAL A 248 9.49 9.93 -1.31
C VAL A 248 7.99 10.03 -1.08
N PHE A 249 7.49 9.73 0.12
CA PHE A 249 6.06 9.82 0.43
C PHE A 249 5.47 11.21 0.16
N ARG A 250 6.16 12.29 0.58
CA ARG A 250 5.73 13.67 0.29
C ARG A 250 5.62 13.95 -1.22
N ARG A 251 6.61 13.48 -2.02
CA ARG A 251 6.56 13.63 -3.49
C ARG A 251 5.37 12.93 -4.12
N TRP A 252 4.99 11.78 -3.56
CA TRP A 252 3.81 11.03 -4.02
C TRP A 252 2.49 11.52 -3.40
N GLY A 253 2.50 12.68 -2.73
CA GLY A 253 1.28 13.34 -2.26
C GLY A 253 0.73 12.83 -0.93
N PHE A 254 1.50 12.06 -0.17
CA PHE A 254 1.15 11.69 1.19
C PHE A 254 1.52 12.78 2.19
N ASP A 255 0.79 12.87 3.29
CA ASP A 255 1.19 13.61 4.48
C ASP A 255 2.02 12.67 5.37
N VAL A 256 3.22 13.07 5.74
CA VAL A 256 4.06 12.29 6.67
C VAL A 256 3.69 12.68 8.09
N LEU A 257 3.22 11.73 8.89
CA LEU A 257 2.84 11.97 10.26
C LEU A 257 4.09 12.04 11.16
N ALA A 258 4.02 12.87 12.21
CA ALA A 258 5.06 12.93 13.23
C ALA A 258 4.84 11.78 14.23
N HIS A 259 5.90 11.11 14.63
CA HIS A 259 5.93 10.09 15.69
C HIS A 259 6.69 10.60 16.87
#